data_2db99693fc9e7d91e01e767733dbf976
#
_entry.id   2db99693fc9e7d91e01e767733dbf976
#
_cell.length_a   1.000
_cell.length_b   1.000
_cell.length_c   1.000
_cell.angle_alpha   90.00
_cell.angle_beta   90.00
_cell.angle_gamma   90.00
#
_symmetry.space_group_name_H-M   'P 1'
#
loop_
_entity.id
_entity.type
_entity.pdbx_description
1 polymer ?
#
loop_
_entity_poly.entity_id
_entity_poly.type
_entity_poly.pdbx_seq_one_letter_code
_entity_poly.pdbx_strand_id
1 'polypeptide(L)'
;MKISSNSEFGFPNCITFKIDPFSSSESLKQINRSANSEFILLIISESEIELEQYAYERISSLAYAFNSGIIYSDYFDKENELLTPHSLIDYQTGSVRDNFNFGHIMFFRKDIFSEATNELRDGYRYAGLYSLRLNISIKYPIIRIPEYLYSATGNRISEKHFDYVDSKNRDVQIEMEEVFTDYLKRINAFIKPPVDDLDLYSQDFKNEVSVIIPVKNRLRTISEAVNSALSQKGNFSFNLIVVDNHSDDGTTEVLKILAKSNKNFIHLIPEGINLDIGGCWNEGVHHVDCGRFAVQLDSDDIYSDENTLQKIVNVFRKEKCAMVIGSYKLTDFQYNPIPPGIIDHREWTKENGFNNALRINGLGAPRAFFTPIIRKINFPNVSYGEDYAAGLAISRYQKIGRIYEPIYICRRWEGNSDSFLSIGKENTYNFYKDKIRTLEILIRQQLNAGKHD
;
A
#
# COMPACT_ATOMS: atom_id res chain seq x y z
N MET A 1 20.50 1.54 -22.49
CA MET A 1 20.78 2.25 -21.24
C MET A 1 21.95 3.21 -21.48
N LYS A 2 21.76 4.52 -21.40
CA LYS A 2 22.85 5.50 -21.50
C LYS A 2 23.28 5.83 -20.07
N ILE A 3 24.42 5.30 -19.64
CA ILE A 3 25.11 5.80 -18.46
C ILE A 3 25.87 7.03 -18.96
N SER A 4 25.34 8.21 -18.73
CA SER A 4 26.08 9.44 -18.97
C SER A 4 26.84 9.80 -17.70
N SER A 5 28.15 9.63 -17.71
CA SER A 5 29.01 10.22 -16.69
C SER A 5 29.27 11.66 -17.11
N ASN A 6 28.55 12.60 -16.51
CA ASN A 6 28.88 14.01 -16.61
C ASN A 6 29.13 14.54 -15.22
N SER A 7 30.20 15.31 -15.08
CA SER A 7 30.43 16.23 -13.96
C SER A 7 29.48 17.45 -14.09
N GLU A 8 28.19 17.20 -14.30
CA GLU A 8 27.19 18.24 -14.61
C GLU A 8 27.12 19.32 -13.53
N PHE A 9 27.38 18.96 -12.28
CA PHE A 9 27.30 19.92 -11.17
C PHE A 9 28.66 20.41 -10.66
N GLY A 10 29.78 19.92 -11.20
CA GLY A 10 31.14 20.39 -10.84
C GLY A 10 31.52 20.21 -9.37
N PHE A 11 30.88 19.27 -8.65
CA PHE A 11 31.17 19.05 -7.24
C PHE A 11 32.53 18.39 -7.01
N PRO A 12 33.33 18.89 -6.08
CA PRO A 12 34.56 18.21 -5.70
C PRO A 12 34.22 16.85 -5.08
N ASN A 13 34.93 15.79 -5.50
CA ASN A 13 34.79 14.43 -4.95
C ASN A 13 33.40 13.77 -5.14
N CYS A 14 32.57 14.22 -6.06
CA CYS A 14 31.28 13.60 -6.37
C CYS A 14 31.15 13.34 -7.87
N ILE A 15 30.68 12.16 -8.23
CA ILE A 15 30.36 11.80 -9.60
C ILE A 15 28.86 11.57 -9.75
N THR A 16 28.28 12.10 -10.83
CA THR A 16 26.85 12.01 -11.11
C THR A 16 26.56 11.01 -12.21
N PHE A 17 25.53 10.20 -11.97
CA PHE A 17 24.98 9.27 -12.98
C PHE A 17 23.47 9.45 -13.10
N LYS A 18 22.97 9.45 -14.34
CA LYS A 18 21.53 9.36 -14.61
C LYS A 18 21.16 7.92 -14.88
N ILE A 19 20.20 7.39 -14.14
CA ILE A 19 19.77 5.98 -14.21
C ILE A 19 18.25 5.86 -14.21
N ASP A 20 17.77 4.73 -14.72
CA ASP A 20 16.36 4.33 -14.56
C ASP A 20 16.11 3.84 -13.12
N PRO A 21 15.01 4.21 -12.46
CA PRO A 21 14.62 3.63 -11.17
C PRO A 21 14.57 2.10 -11.17
N PHE A 22 14.23 1.49 -12.31
CA PHE A 22 14.27 0.05 -12.53
C PHE A 22 15.63 -0.41 -13.11
N SER A 23 16.71 -0.03 -12.47
CA SER A 23 18.06 -0.36 -12.93
C SER A 23 18.45 -1.79 -12.60
N SER A 24 19.24 -2.40 -13.49
CA SER A 24 19.77 -3.75 -13.30
C SER A 24 20.91 -3.79 -12.26
N SER A 25 21.16 -4.96 -11.68
CA SER A 25 22.34 -5.20 -10.84
C SER A 25 23.65 -4.87 -11.57
N GLU A 26 23.77 -5.24 -12.86
CA GLU A 26 24.98 -5.00 -13.64
C GLU A 26 25.22 -3.51 -13.86
N SER A 27 24.17 -2.72 -14.08
CA SER A 27 24.28 -1.26 -14.21
C SER A 27 24.89 -0.61 -12.96
N LEU A 28 24.44 -1.03 -11.78
CA LEU A 28 24.97 -0.51 -10.51
C LEU A 28 26.41 -0.98 -10.27
N LYS A 29 26.74 -2.21 -10.61
CA LYS A 29 28.13 -2.72 -10.56
C LYS A 29 29.04 -1.95 -11.53
N GLN A 30 28.54 -1.56 -12.69
CA GLN A 30 29.28 -0.73 -13.64
C GLN A 30 29.51 0.69 -13.10
N ILE A 31 28.49 1.32 -12.50
CA ILE A 31 28.62 2.60 -11.78
C ILE A 31 29.68 2.48 -10.69
N ASN A 32 29.60 1.42 -9.88
CA ASN A 32 30.58 1.19 -8.83
C ASN A 32 32.03 1.12 -9.32
N ARG A 33 32.26 0.42 -10.44
CA ARG A 33 33.59 0.29 -11.06
C ARG A 33 34.12 1.58 -11.67
N SER A 34 33.22 2.42 -12.22
CA SER A 34 33.59 3.67 -12.90
C SER A 34 33.70 4.88 -11.95
N ALA A 35 33.08 4.81 -10.78
CA ALA A 35 33.10 5.91 -9.82
C ALA A 35 34.43 5.96 -9.03
N ASN A 36 35.24 6.97 -9.31
CA ASN A 36 36.53 7.22 -8.64
C ASN A 36 36.45 8.40 -7.64
N SER A 37 35.26 8.73 -7.18
CA SER A 37 34.98 9.84 -6.26
C SER A 37 34.56 9.31 -4.91
N GLU A 38 34.53 10.17 -3.93
CA GLU A 38 34.12 9.88 -2.56
C GLU A 38 32.60 9.71 -2.43
N PHE A 39 31.86 10.41 -3.29
CA PHE A 39 30.41 10.39 -3.34
C PHE A 39 29.89 10.05 -4.74
N ILE A 40 28.69 9.49 -4.77
CA ILE A 40 27.92 9.19 -5.98
C ILE A 40 26.56 9.87 -5.84
N LEU A 41 26.19 10.68 -6.84
CA LEU A 41 24.86 11.25 -7.00
C LEU A 41 24.13 10.47 -8.11
N LEU A 42 23.02 9.82 -7.78
CA LEU A 42 22.15 9.21 -8.77
C LEU A 42 20.96 10.12 -9.05
N ILE A 43 20.76 10.48 -10.32
CA ILE A 43 19.54 11.11 -10.83
C ILE A 43 18.64 9.97 -11.34
N ILE A 44 17.49 9.79 -10.70
CA ILE A 44 16.56 8.68 -10.94
C ILE A 44 15.30 9.10 -11.71
N SER A 45 15.36 10.22 -12.39
CA SER A 45 14.25 10.76 -13.20
C SER A 45 14.74 11.36 -14.51
N GLU A 46 13.80 11.66 -15.40
CA GLU A 46 14.08 12.39 -16.65
C GLU A 46 14.06 13.92 -16.48
N SER A 47 13.71 14.41 -15.29
CA SER A 47 13.65 15.85 -14.99
C SER A 47 15.02 16.50 -15.08
N GLU A 48 15.02 17.79 -15.43
CA GLU A 48 16.20 18.65 -15.29
C GLU A 48 16.32 19.07 -13.83
N ILE A 49 17.53 18.88 -13.26
CA ILE A 49 17.79 19.15 -11.85
C ILE A 49 18.68 20.38 -11.73
N GLU A 50 18.28 21.31 -10.89
CA GLU A 50 19.06 22.47 -10.50
C GLU A 50 19.26 22.43 -8.98
N LEU A 51 20.52 22.38 -8.55
CA LEU A 51 20.85 22.30 -7.13
C LEU A 51 20.93 23.70 -6.52
N GLU A 52 20.42 23.81 -5.27
CA GLU A 52 20.52 25.04 -4.51
C GLU A 52 21.98 25.33 -4.06
N GLN A 53 22.25 26.59 -3.79
CA GLN A 53 23.58 27.02 -3.32
C GLN A 53 23.93 26.28 -2.02
N TYR A 54 25.14 25.72 -1.98
CA TYR A 54 25.67 24.93 -0.84
C TYR A 54 24.92 23.59 -0.55
N ALA A 55 24.06 23.11 -1.46
CA ALA A 55 23.38 21.83 -1.30
C ALA A 55 24.36 20.65 -1.13
N TYR A 56 25.44 20.66 -1.90
CA TYR A 56 26.48 19.63 -1.83
C TYR A 56 27.16 19.58 -0.48
N GLU A 57 27.62 20.73 0.03
CA GLU A 57 28.30 20.85 1.34
C GLU A 57 27.38 20.41 2.47
N ARG A 58 26.08 20.77 2.36
CA ARG A 58 25.06 20.37 3.32
C ARG A 58 24.86 18.86 3.33
N ILE A 59 24.67 18.24 2.16
CA ILE A 59 24.46 16.81 2.00
C ILE A 59 25.69 16.02 2.44
N SER A 60 26.89 16.39 1.97
CA SER A 60 28.13 15.68 2.28
C SER A 60 28.50 15.73 3.76
N SER A 61 28.32 16.89 4.39
CA SER A 61 28.54 17.04 5.85
C SER A 61 27.65 16.10 6.66
N LEU A 62 26.36 15.98 6.30
CA LEU A 62 25.44 15.09 6.99
C LEU A 62 25.69 13.61 6.67
N ALA A 63 26.16 13.29 5.46
CA ALA A 63 26.56 11.94 5.09
C ALA A 63 27.64 11.38 6.03
N TYR A 64 28.62 12.20 6.39
CA TYR A 64 29.65 11.83 7.35
C TYR A 64 29.15 11.82 8.79
N ALA A 65 28.45 12.88 9.19
CA ALA A 65 28.01 13.03 10.58
C ALA A 65 27.13 11.86 11.06
N PHE A 66 26.26 11.37 10.16
CA PHE A 66 25.36 10.24 10.46
C PHE A 66 25.87 8.87 9.99
N ASN A 67 27.03 8.80 9.37
CA ASN A 67 27.51 7.58 8.71
C ASN A 67 26.44 6.97 7.80
N SER A 68 25.74 7.84 7.04
CA SER A 68 24.57 7.42 6.24
C SER A 68 24.97 6.80 4.91
N GLY A 69 24.21 5.78 4.49
CA GLY A 69 24.41 5.13 3.20
C GLY A 69 23.70 5.84 2.05
N ILE A 70 22.54 6.41 2.32
CA ILE A 70 21.74 7.17 1.37
C ILE A 70 21.27 8.46 2.03
N ILE A 71 21.37 9.57 1.30
CA ILE A 71 20.74 10.84 1.65
C ILE A 71 19.85 11.30 0.50
N TYR A 72 18.69 11.85 0.82
CA TYR A 72 17.77 12.53 -0.08
C TYR A 72 17.17 13.75 0.62
N SER A 73 16.57 14.65 -0.13
CA SER A 73 16.00 15.87 0.42
C SER A 73 14.69 16.25 -0.21
N ASP A 74 13.95 17.14 0.42
CA ASP A 74 12.83 17.84 -0.19
C ASP A 74 13.32 18.67 -1.39
N TYR A 75 12.39 19.04 -2.27
CA TYR A 75 12.71 19.78 -3.49
C TYR A 75 11.58 20.71 -3.90
N PHE A 76 11.85 21.57 -4.89
CA PHE A 76 10.82 22.34 -5.55
C PHE A 76 10.46 21.73 -6.89
N ASP A 77 9.15 21.54 -7.14
CA ASP A 77 8.63 21.37 -8.49
C ASP A 77 8.73 22.74 -9.21
N LYS A 78 9.45 22.80 -10.34
CA LYS A 78 9.65 24.01 -11.13
C LYS A 78 8.83 23.94 -12.40
N GLU A 79 7.82 24.80 -12.51
CA GLU A 79 7.04 24.99 -13.72
C GLU A 79 7.23 26.44 -14.19
N ASN A 80 7.91 26.64 -15.33
CA ASN A 80 8.39 27.94 -15.76
C ASN A 80 9.27 28.59 -14.67
N GLU A 81 8.86 29.73 -14.14
CA GLU A 81 9.54 30.42 -13.04
C GLU A 81 8.90 30.19 -11.66
N LEU A 82 7.84 29.38 -11.61
CA LEU A 82 7.13 29.08 -10.35
C LEU A 82 7.78 27.88 -9.65
N LEU A 83 8.17 28.07 -8.40
CA LEU A 83 8.66 27.02 -7.51
C LEU A 83 7.56 26.60 -6.53
N THR A 84 7.17 25.33 -6.57
CA THR A 84 6.19 24.74 -5.64
C THR A 84 6.89 23.77 -4.70
N PRO A 85 6.79 23.96 -3.37
CA PRO A 85 7.42 23.06 -2.42
C PRO A 85 6.89 21.62 -2.54
N HIS A 86 7.80 20.64 -2.61
CA HIS A 86 7.51 19.22 -2.59
C HIS A 86 8.25 18.56 -1.43
N SER A 87 7.55 18.36 -0.33
CA SER A 87 8.10 17.66 0.82
C SER A 87 8.00 16.16 0.63
N LEU A 88 9.01 15.44 1.08
CA LEU A 88 9.08 13.98 1.15
C LEU A 88 8.80 13.48 2.57
N ILE A 89 8.85 12.15 2.78
CA ILE A 89 8.69 11.55 4.10
C ILE A 89 9.99 10.91 4.58
N ASP A 90 10.17 10.80 5.89
CA ASP A 90 11.33 10.14 6.48
C ASP A 90 11.31 8.64 6.21
N TYR A 91 12.48 8.07 5.93
CA TYR A 91 12.67 6.64 5.76
C TYR A 91 12.58 5.91 7.10
N GLN A 92 11.77 4.88 7.17
CA GLN A 92 11.58 4.01 8.33
C GLN A 92 11.98 2.56 7.98
N THR A 93 12.16 1.70 8.98
CA THR A 93 12.35 0.26 8.76
C THR A 93 11.24 -0.35 7.87
N GLY A 94 10.04 0.19 7.96
CA GLY A 94 8.89 -0.23 7.16
C GLY A 94 8.74 0.47 5.81
N SER A 95 9.64 1.37 5.43
CA SER A 95 9.64 2.02 4.10
C SER A 95 10.17 1.07 3.02
N VAL A 96 9.69 -0.18 3.05
CA VAL A 96 10.16 -1.30 2.21
C VAL A 96 9.43 -1.40 0.87
N ARG A 97 8.38 -0.61 0.65
CA ARG A 97 7.68 -0.61 -0.63
C ARG A 97 8.62 -0.22 -1.77
N ASP A 98 8.52 -0.91 -2.89
CA ASP A 98 9.38 -0.70 -4.06
C ASP A 98 9.24 0.72 -4.66
N ASN A 99 8.08 1.33 -4.54
CA ASN A 99 7.77 2.69 -4.96
C ASN A 99 7.97 3.76 -3.86
N PHE A 100 8.88 3.58 -2.90
CA PHE A 100 9.19 4.64 -1.94
C PHE A 100 9.78 5.86 -2.66
N ASN A 101 9.20 7.03 -2.41
CA ASN A 101 9.59 8.26 -3.10
C ASN A 101 10.82 8.90 -2.44
N PHE A 102 11.96 8.88 -3.13
CA PHE A 102 13.20 9.57 -2.77
C PHE A 102 13.33 10.94 -3.44
N GLY A 103 12.32 11.40 -4.18
CA GLY A 103 12.45 12.53 -5.09
C GLY A 103 13.21 12.14 -6.35
N HIS A 104 13.92 13.10 -6.93
CA HIS A 104 14.60 12.94 -8.22
C HIS A 104 16.06 12.51 -8.09
N ILE A 105 16.66 12.67 -6.90
CA ILE A 105 18.07 12.40 -6.66
C ILE A 105 18.28 11.55 -5.40
N MET A 106 19.30 10.71 -5.43
CA MET A 106 19.78 9.94 -4.29
C MET A 106 21.30 10.13 -4.18
N PHE A 107 21.78 10.49 -3.01
CA PHE A 107 23.19 10.72 -2.73
C PHE A 107 23.77 9.61 -1.86
N PHE A 108 24.92 9.06 -2.29
CA PHE A 108 25.55 7.90 -1.65
C PHE A 108 27.00 8.20 -1.29
N ARG A 109 27.47 7.67 -0.18
CA ARG A 109 28.88 7.48 0.06
C ARG A 109 29.39 6.30 -0.77
N LYS A 110 30.53 6.51 -1.46
CA LYS A 110 31.10 5.51 -2.38
C LYS A 110 31.51 4.22 -1.69
N ASP A 111 32.08 4.31 -0.49
CA ASP A 111 32.48 3.13 0.30
C ASP A 111 31.29 2.22 0.63
N ILE A 112 30.19 2.82 1.12
CA ILE A 112 28.94 2.10 1.44
C ILE A 112 28.26 1.59 0.17
N PHE A 113 28.22 2.40 -0.90
CA PHE A 113 27.72 1.98 -2.20
C PHE A 113 28.47 0.75 -2.72
N SER A 114 29.80 0.74 -2.59
CA SER A 114 30.66 -0.38 -3.01
C SER A 114 30.35 -1.65 -2.21
N GLU A 115 30.26 -1.52 -0.88
CA GLU A 115 29.90 -2.65 0.00
C GLU A 115 28.56 -3.25 -0.41
N ALA A 116 27.53 -2.42 -0.51
CA ALA A 116 26.17 -2.87 -0.85
C ALA A 116 26.08 -3.44 -2.28
N THR A 117 26.84 -2.89 -3.23
CA THR A 117 26.87 -3.37 -4.62
C THR A 117 27.55 -4.74 -4.72
N ASN A 118 28.54 -5.04 -3.89
CA ASN A 118 29.17 -6.36 -3.84
C ASN A 118 28.22 -7.45 -3.31
N GLU A 119 27.20 -7.08 -2.54
CA GLU A 119 26.15 -7.99 -2.05
C GLU A 119 24.98 -8.16 -3.04
N LEU A 120 24.99 -7.44 -4.17
CA LEU A 120 23.93 -7.57 -5.17
C LEU A 120 24.01 -8.91 -5.89
N ARG A 121 22.90 -9.64 -5.88
CA ARG A 121 22.72 -10.83 -6.71
C ARG A 121 22.79 -10.45 -8.19
N ASP A 122 23.48 -11.28 -8.98
CA ASP A 122 23.51 -11.15 -10.42
C ASP A 122 22.15 -11.51 -11.04
N GLY A 123 21.86 -10.92 -12.19
CA GLY A 123 20.71 -11.29 -13.01
C GLY A 123 19.46 -10.45 -12.82
N TYR A 124 19.36 -9.60 -11.79
CA TYR A 124 18.25 -8.65 -11.70
C TYR A 124 18.32 -7.63 -12.83
N ARG A 125 17.26 -7.56 -13.62
CA ARG A 125 17.13 -6.60 -14.73
C ARG A 125 16.46 -5.30 -14.31
N TYR A 126 15.58 -5.36 -13.29
CA TYR A 126 14.73 -4.26 -12.86
C TYR A 126 14.90 -3.90 -11.38
N ALA A 127 15.24 -4.85 -10.53
CA ALA A 127 15.23 -4.68 -9.08
C ALA A 127 16.61 -4.34 -8.48
N GLY A 128 17.60 -3.96 -9.28
CA GLY A 128 18.96 -3.69 -8.81
C GLY A 128 19.02 -2.53 -7.80
N LEU A 129 18.40 -1.38 -8.12
CA LEU A 129 18.38 -0.22 -7.21
C LEU A 129 17.57 -0.51 -5.95
N TYR A 130 16.46 -1.23 -6.07
CA TYR A 130 15.67 -1.67 -4.93
C TYR A 130 16.48 -2.58 -4.00
N SER A 131 17.21 -3.55 -4.56
CA SER A 131 18.10 -4.43 -3.80
C SER A 131 19.24 -3.66 -3.12
N LEU A 132 19.88 -2.74 -3.83
CA LEU A 132 20.94 -1.88 -3.28
C LEU A 132 20.44 -1.09 -2.07
N ARG A 133 19.28 -0.44 -2.20
CA ARG A 133 18.65 0.34 -1.14
C ARG A 133 18.38 -0.51 0.11
N LEU A 134 17.77 -1.68 -0.07
CA LEU A 134 17.46 -2.59 1.03
C LEU A 134 18.74 -3.13 1.70
N ASN A 135 19.77 -3.47 0.92
CA ASN A 135 21.06 -3.89 1.46
C ASN A 135 21.69 -2.80 2.34
N ILE A 136 21.68 -1.55 1.88
CA ILE A 136 22.16 -0.40 2.65
C ILE A 136 21.35 -0.25 3.94
N SER A 137 20.02 -0.34 3.87
CA SER A 137 19.15 -0.10 5.02
C SER A 137 19.33 -1.09 6.19
N ILE A 138 19.98 -2.25 5.95
CA ILE A 138 20.28 -3.23 7.01
C ILE A 138 21.38 -2.70 7.96
N LYS A 139 22.35 -1.98 7.41
CA LYS A 139 23.59 -1.62 8.14
C LYS A 139 23.75 -0.12 8.36
N TYR A 140 23.19 0.69 7.47
CA TYR A 140 23.41 2.13 7.43
C TYR A 140 22.09 2.90 7.42
N PRO A 141 22.05 4.07 8.08
CA PRO A 141 20.89 4.95 8.01
C PRO A 141 20.63 5.45 6.59
N ILE A 142 19.34 5.61 6.27
CA ILE A 142 18.85 6.34 5.11
C ILE A 142 18.21 7.62 5.64
N ILE A 143 18.74 8.78 5.26
CA ILE A 143 18.42 10.06 5.88
C ILE A 143 17.74 11.00 4.88
N ARG A 144 16.59 11.53 5.27
CA ARG A 144 15.99 12.68 4.61
C ARG A 144 16.49 13.96 5.24
N ILE A 145 16.86 14.94 4.42
CA ILE A 145 17.07 16.31 4.84
C ILE A 145 15.77 17.07 4.57
N PRO A 146 15.07 17.59 5.60
CA PRO A 146 13.80 18.32 5.41
C PRO A 146 14.06 19.77 4.95
N GLU A 147 14.88 19.93 3.93
CA GLU A 147 15.29 21.18 3.31
C GLU A 147 15.16 21.03 1.80
N TYR A 148 14.73 22.09 1.13
CA TYR A 148 14.55 22.10 -0.33
C TYR A 148 15.92 22.39 -0.98
N LEU A 149 16.70 21.32 -1.23
CA LEU A 149 18.07 21.44 -1.69
C LEU A 149 18.25 21.41 -3.20
N TYR A 150 17.16 21.28 -3.96
CA TYR A 150 17.16 21.34 -5.41
C TYR A 150 15.79 21.67 -5.96
N SER A 151 15.74 22.07 -7.23
CA SER A 151 14.52 22.13 -8.01
C SER A 151 14.55 21.14 -9.17
N ALA A 152 13.38 20.66 -9.57
CA ALA A 152 13.21 19.73 -10.68
C ALA A 152 12.22 20.31 -11.70
N THR A 153 12.66 20.44 -12.96
CA THR A 153 11.83 20.90 -14.08
C THR A 153 11.44 19.71 -14.96
N GLY A 154 10.17 19.58 -15.29
CA GLY A 154 9.68 18.49 -16.14
C GLY A 154 8.43 17.83 -15.58
N ASN A 155 8.13 16.63 -16.05
CA ASN A 155 6.96 15.91 -15.57
C ASN A 155 7.13 15.59 -14.08
N ARG A 156 6.12 16.01 -13.28
CA ARG A 156 6.00 15.49 -11.90
C ARG A 156 6.19 13.98 -11.92
N ILE A 157 6.92 13.44 -10.96
CA ILE A 157 6.88 12.01 -10.66
C ILE A 157 5.44 11.74 -10.18
N SER A 158 4.49 11.74 -11.11
CA SER A 158 3.14 11.28 -10.82
C SER A 158 3.23 9.76 -10.79
N GLU A 159 3.36 9.19 -9.60
CA GLU A 159 2.98 7.79 -9.43
C GLU A 159 1.54 7.69 -9.92
N LYS A 160 1.35 7.08 -11.10
CA LYS A 160 0.00 6.68 -11.45
C LYS A 160 -0.40 5.68 -10.38
N HIS A 161 -1.40 6.03 -9.62
CA HIS A 161 -1.83 5.31 -8.39
C HIS A 161 -1.91 3.78 -8.54
N PHE A 162 -2.01 3.28 -9.77
CA PHE A 162 -2.14 1.86 -10.10
C PHE A 162 -0.98 1.26 -10.90
N ASP A 163 0.12 1.99 -11.13
CA ASP A 163 1.25 1.45 -11.93
C ASP A 163 1.86 0.20 -11.29
N TYR A 164 1.90 0.13 -9.96
CA TYR A 164 2.45 -1.00 -9.21
C TYR A 164 1.64 -2.31 -9.37
N VAL A 165 0.36 -2.23 -9.75
CA VAL A 165 -0.53 -3.38 -9.96
C VAL A 165 -0.79 -3.68 -11.43
N ASP A 166 -0.24 -2.90 -12.36
CA ASP A 166 -0.42 -3.16 -13.80
C ASP A 166 0.25 -4.48 -14.18
N SER A 167 -0.55 -5.39 -14.74
CA SER A 167 -0.09 -6.72 -15.17
C SER A 167 1.01 -6.69 -16.24
N LYS A 168 1.18 -5.56 -16.94
CA LYS A 168 2.28 -5.35 -17.89
C LYS A 168 3.65 -5.32 -17.20
N ASN A 169 3.69 -5.01 -15.93
CA ASN A 169 4.90 -4.92 -15.11
C ASN A 169 5.20 -6.23 -14.34
N ARG A 170 4.64 -7.36 -14.77
CA ARG A 170 4.74 -8.62 -14.00
C ARG A 170 6.18 -9.08 -13.78
N ASP A 171 7.07 -8.94 -14.76
CA ASP A 171 8.48 -9.31 -14.62
C ASP A 171 9.19 -8.44 -13.57
N VAL A 172 8.86 -7.14 -13.52
CA VAL A 172 9.34 -6.22 -12.49
C VAL A 172 8.83 -6.65 -11.12
N GLN A 173 7.55 -6.94 -10.99
CA GLN A 173 6.93 -7.37 -9.73
C GLN A 173 7.56 -8.65 -9.17
N ILE A 174 7.88 -9.62 -10.04
CA ILE A 174 8.53 -10.87 -9.64
C ILE A 174 9.93 -10.60 -9.06
N GLU A 175 10.76 -9.80 -9.75
CA GLU A 175 12.09 -9.48 -9.24
C GLU A 175 12.02 -8.69 -7.92
N MET A 176 11.08 -7.73 -7.79
CA MET A 176 10.88 -6.99 -6.55
C MET A 176 10.47 -7.92 -5.39
N GLU A 177 9.60 -8.91 -5.65
CA GLU A 177 9.20 -9.90 -4.65
C GLU A 177 10.39 -10.76 -4.21
N GLU A 178 11.24 -11.22 -5.14
CA GLU A 178 12.45 -11.98 -4.82
C GLU A 178 13.40 -11.19 -3.92
N VAL A 179 13.71 -9.96 -4.29
CA VAL A 179 14.57 -9.05 -3.51
C VAL A 179 14.01 -8.85 -2.12
N PHE A 180 12.71 -8.57 -2.02
CA PHE A 180 12.07 -8.32 -0.74
C PHE A 180 12.03 -9.56 0.14
N THR A 181 11.81 -10.73 -0.44
CA THR A 181 11.84 -12.02 0.27
C THR A 181 13.22 -12.27 0.88
N ASP A 182 14.27 -12.03 0.12
CA ASP A 182 15.66 -12.18 0.61
C ASP A 182 15.99 -11.17 1.71
N TYR A 183 15.53 -9.93 1.57
CA TYR A 183 15.66 -8.91 2.61
C TYR A 183 14.99 -9.34 3.92
N LEU A 184 13.73 -9.82 3.88
CA LEU A 184 13.03 -10.30 5.07
C LEU A 184 13.75 -11.45 5.78
N LYS A 185 14.35 -12.36 5.01
CA LYS A 185 15.18 -13.45 5.59
C LYS A 185 16.41 -12.89 6.31
N ARG A 186 17.09 -11.92 5.70
CA ARG A 186 18.31 -11.30 6.25
C ARG A 186 18.03 -10.53 7.54
N ILE A 187 16.88 -9.86 7.64
CA ILE A 187 16.50 -9.10 8.85
C ILE A 187 15.71 -9.96 9.85
N ASN A 188 15.61 -11.30 9.66
CA ASN A 188 14.85 -12.22 10.50
C ASN A 188 13.35 -11.87 10.63
N ALA A 189 12.74 -11.31 9.57
CA ALA A 189 11.32 -10.96 9.53
C ALA A 189 10.50 -11.82 8.55
N PHE A 190 11.13 -12.79 7.89
CA PHE A 190 10.44 -13.74 7.03
C PHE A 190 9.64 -14.72 7.87
N ILE A 191 8.36 -14.93 7.52
CA ILE A 191 7.49 -15.93 8.16
C ILE A 191 7.14 -17.03 7.17
N LYS A 192 6.97 -18.24 7.70
CA LYS A 192 6.50 -19.38 6.92
C LYS A 192 5.00 -19.25 6.64
N PRO A 193 4.49 -19.82 5.53
CA PRO A 193 3.06 -19.82 5.26
C PRO A 193 2.27 -20.42 6.43
N PRO A 194 1.19 -19.77 6.89
CA PRO A 194 0.28 -20.39 7.82
C PRO A 194 -0.36 -21.63 7.17
N VAL A 195 -0.31 -22.76 7.84
CA VAL A 195 -0.81 -24.04 7.30
C VAL A 195 -2.10 -24.50 7.97
N ASP A 196 -2.39 -24.00 9.18
CA ASP A 196 -3.53 -24.47 9.96
C ASP A 196 -4.85 -24.01 9.37
N ASP A 197 -5.79 -24.93 9.31
CA ASP A 197 -7.18 -24.66 8.93
C ASP A 197 -7.94 -24.04 10.08
N LEU A 198 -8.68 -22.98 9.83
CA LEU A 198 -9.60 -22.42 10.83
C LEU A 198 -10.84 -23.30 10.97
N ASP A 199 -11.27 -23.51 12.22
CA ASP A 199 -12.60 -24.03 12.50
C ASP A 199 -13.62 -22.87 12.33
N LEU A 200 -14.16 -22.79 11.14
CA LEU A 200 -15.12 -21.71 10.79
C LEU A 200 -16.45 -21.84 11.53
N TYR A 201 -16.75 -23.01 12.10
CA TYR A 201 -18.04 -23.31 12.71
C TYR A 201 -17.96 -23.53 14.23
N SER A 202 -16.85 -23.15 14.85
CA SER A 202 -16.67 -23.20 16.32
C SER A 202 -17.62 -22.30 17.09
N GLN A 203 -18.29 -21.35 16.41
CA GLN A 203 -19.27 -20.43 17.01
C GLN A 203 -20.50 -20.35 16.10
N ASP A 204 -21.68 -20.19 16.72
CA ASP A 204 -22.94 -19.98 16.04
C ASP A 204 -23.12 -18.51 15.64
N PHE A 205 -23.67 -18.30 14.46
CA PHE A 205 -24.04 -16.98 13.93
C PHE A 205 -25.45 -17.03 13.34
N LYS A 206 -26.23 -15.99 13.59
CA LYS A 206 -27.58 -15.83 13.00
C LYS A 206 -27.55 -15.73 11.47
N ASN A 207 -26.51 -15.05 10.96
CA ASN A 207 -26.26 -14.90 9.54
C ASN A 207 -24.90 -15.49 9.18
N GLU A 208 -24.79 -16.06 7.98
CA GLU A 208 -23.49 -16.51 7.47
C GLU A 208 -22.65 -15.32 7.00
N VAL A 209 -23.28 -14.32 6.40
CA VAL A 209 -22.58 -13.12 5.87
C VAL A 209 -23.24 -11.86 6.39
N SER A 210 -22.44 -10.86 6.72
CA SER A 210 -22.85 -9.45 6.79
C SER A 210 -22.07 -8.66 5.77
N VAL A 211 -22.76 -7.94 4.89
CA VAL A 211 -22.14 -6.85 4.13
C VAL A 211 -22.08 -5.63 5.04
N ILE A 212 -20.92 -5.01 5.14
CA ILE A 212 -20.70 -3.81 5.95
C ILE A 212 -20.36 -2.65 5.03
N ILE A 213 -21.12 -1.55 5.15
CA ILE A 213 -20.93 -0.31 4.41
C ILE A 213 -20.73 0.84 5.41
N PRO A 214 -19.50 1.27 5.67
CA PRO A 214 -19.27 2.56 6.32
C PRO A 214 -19.66 3.70 5.37
N VAL A 215 -20.40 4.69 5.89
CA VAL A 215 -20.83 5.83 5.05
C VAL A 215 -20.82 7.14 5.83
N LYS A 216 -20.41 8.19 5.13
CA LYS A 216 -20.60 9.58 5.56
C LYS A 216 -20.79 10.45 4.31
N ASN A 217 -21.95 11.13 4.22
CA ASN A 217 -22.24 12.10 3.16
C ASN A 217 -22.06 11.50 1.74
N ARG A 218 -22.92 10.54 1.40
CA ARG A 218 -22.91 9.83 0.10
C ARG A 218 -24.30 9.73 -0.52
N LEU A 219 -25.10 10.79 -0.40
CA LEU A 219 -26.48 10.83 -0.93
C LEU A 219 -26.57 10.39 -2.40
N ARG A 220 -25.57 10.75 -3.22
CA ARG A 220 -25.52 10.45 -4.65
C ARG A 220 -25.39 8.95 -4.95
N THR A 221 -24.71 8.19 -4.10
CA THR A 221 -24.21 6.84 -4.43
C THR A 221 -24.78 5.73 -3.55
N ILE A 222 -25.14 6.06 -2.30
CA ILE A 222 -25.48 5.06 -1.29
C ILE A 222 -26.64 4.14 -1.69
N SER A 223 -27.63 4.64 -2.41
CA SER A 223 -28.77 3.81 -2.85
C SER A 223 -28.34 2.69 -3.79
N GLU A 224 -27.39 2.94 -4.69
CA GLU A 224 -26.87 1.92 -5.61
C GLU A 224 -26.04 0.87 -4.87
N ALA A 225 -25.17 1.30 -3.93
CA ALA A 225 -24.39 0.40 -3.11
C ALA A 225 -25.30 -0.53 -2.28
N VAL A 226 -26.30 0.03 -1.59
CA VAL A 226 -27.29 -0.72 -0.81
C VAL A 226 -28.04 -1.72 -1.70
N ASN A 227 -28.54 -1.30 -2.86
CA ASN A 227 -29.25 -2.19 -3.79
C ASN A 227 -28.35 -3.30 -4.31
N SER A 228 -27.09 -3.01 -4.61
CA SER A 228 -26.09 -4.01 -5.03
C SER A 228 -25.86 -5.07 -3.95
N ALA A 229 -25.80 -4.66 -2.67
CA ALA A 229 -25.69 -5.59 -1.54
C ALA A 229 -26.96 -6.43 -1.36
N LEU A 230 -28.14 -5.80 -1.40
CA LEU A 230 -29.42 -6.49 -1.18
C LEU A 230 -29.82 -7.42 -2.32
N SER A 231 -29.30 -7.20 -3.54
CA SER A 231 -29.55 -8.08 -4.71
C SER A 231 -28.74 -9.37 -4.70
N GLN A 232 -27.82 -9.52 -3.75
CA GLN A 232 -26.96 -10.70 -3.69
C GLN A 232 -27.76 -11.99 -3.44
N LYS A 233 -27.30 -13.07 -4.06
CA LYS A 233 -27.89 -14.39 -3.94
C LYS A 233 -26.90 -15.38 -3.37
N GLY A 234 -27.39 -16.31 -2.55
CA GLY A 234 -26.57 -17.37 -1.96
C GLY A 234 -27.45 -18.42 -1.30
N ASN A 235 -26.87 -19.58 -1.01
CA ASN A 235 -27.50 -20.66 -0.28
C ASN A 235 -27.33 -20.53 1.24
N PHE A 236 -27.27 -19.30 1.73
CA PHE A 236 -27.04 -18.95 3.14
C PHE A 236 -27.84 -17.68 3.50
N SER A 237 -28.01 -17.46 4.81
CA SER A 237 -28.57 -16.19 5.31
C SER A 237 -27.53 -15.08 5.28
N PHE A 238 -27.94 -13.87 4.88
CA PHE A 238 -27.10 -12.68 5.01
C PHE A 238 -27.92 -11.45 5.41
N ASN A 239 -27.24 -10.46 5.93
CA ASN A 239 -27.78 -9.14 6.20
C ASN A 239 -26.83 -8.04 5.71
N LEU A 240 -27.34 -6.82 5.65
CA LEU A 240 -26.59 -5.60 5.36
C LEU A 240 -26.56 -4.73 6.60
N ILE A 241 -25.35 -4.29 7.01
CA ILE A 241 -25.14 -3.34 8.09
C ILE A 241 -24.52 -2.09 7.48
N VAL A 242 -25.27 -1.00 7.43
CA VAL A 242 -24.77 0.31 7.01
C VAL A 242 -24.48 1.14 8.24
N VAL A 243 -23.21 1.49 8.42
CA VAL A 243 -22.74 2.32 9.52
C VAL A 243 -22.67 3.76 9.06
N ASP A 244 -23.70 4.53 9.37
CA ASP A 244 -23.86 5.93 8.99
C ASP A 244 -23.17 6.83 10.02
N ASN A 245 -22.01 7.32 9.68
CA ASN A 245 -21.18 8.16 10.53
C ASN A 245 -21.69 9.62 10.58
N HIS A 246 -22.95 9.81 11.04
CA HIS A 246 -23.57 11.10 11.21
C HIS A 246 -23.62 11.94 9.92
N SER A 247 -24.19 11.36 8.86
CA SER A 247 -24.39 12.08 7.58
C SER A 247 -25.42 13.21 7.72
N ASP A 248 -25.18 14.33 7.07
CA ASP A 248 -25.99 15.56 7.11
C ASP A 248 -26.40 16.08 5.71
N ASP A 249 -26.11 15.32 4.64
CA ASP A 249 -26.43 15.64 3.25
C ASP A 249 -27.75 15.01 2.72
N GLY A 250 -28.52 14.33 3.59
CA GLY A 250 -29.70 13.56 3.22
C GLY A 250 -29.47 12.04 3.10
N THR A 251 -28.22 11.56 3.22
CA THR A 251 -27.87 10.13 3.24
C THR A 251 -28.65 9.37 4.31
N THR A 252 -28.70 9.92 5.54
CA THR A 252 -29.39 9.32 6.69
C THR A 252 -30.88 9.08 6.41
N GLU A 253 -31.56 10.03 5.78
CA GLU A 253 -32.99 9.94 5.46
C GLU A 253 -33.26 8.84 4.44
N VAL A 254 -32.42 8.74 3.40
CA VAL A 254 -32.50 7.67 2.39
C VAL A 254 -32.28 6.30 3.04
N LEU A 255 -31.30 6.16 3.90
CA LEU A 255 -31.00 4.91 4.62
C LEU A 255 -32.15 4.48 5.52
N LYS A 256 -32.80 5.42 6.23
CA LYS A 256 -33.99 5.14 7.06
C LYS A 256 -35.16 4.58 6.24
N ILE A 257 -35.36 5.10 5.02
CA ILE A 257 -36.42 4.64 4.11
C ILE A 257 -36.10 3.22 3.63
N LEU A 258 -34.88 2.98 3.16
CA LEU A 258 -34.43 1.69 2.67
C LEU A 258 -34.48 0.60 3.76
N ALA A 259 -34.08 0.92 4.99
CA ALA A 259 -34.11 -0.01 6.11
C ALA A 259 -35.54 -0.42 6.50
N LYS A 260 -36.51 0.49 6.42
CA LYS A 260 -37.93 0.15 6.68
C LYS A 260 -38.49 -0.85 5.68
N SER A 261 -38.00 -0.85 4.46
CA SER A 261 -38.49 -1.70 3.37
C SER A 261 -37.79 -3.07 3.30
N ASN A 262 -36.69 -3.28 4.04
CA ASN A 262 -35.84 -4.46 3.94
C ASN A 262 -35.51 -5.03 5.32
N LYS A 263 -36.05 -6.21 5.63
CA LYS A 263 -35.89 -6.87 6.95
C LYS A 263 -34.43 -7.27 7.26
N ASN A 264 -33.61 -7.46 6.22
CA ASN A 264 -32.20 -7.84 6.35
C ASN A 264 -31.26 -6.63 6.32
N PHE A 265 -31.79 -5.42 6.43
CA PHE A 265 -31.01 -4.19 6.43
C PHE A 265 -31.01 -3.56 7.85
N ILE A 266 -29.82 -3.33 8.38
CA ILE A 266 -29.56 -2.66 9.65
C ILE A 266 -28.93 -1.31 9.33
N HIS A 267 -29.62 -0.21 9.64
CA HIS A 267 -29.07 1.15 9.62
C HIS A 267 -28.58 1.50 11.01
N LEU A 268 -27.29 1.55 11.20
CA LEU A 268 -26.61 1.84 12.46
C LEU A 268 -26.03 3.26 12.42
N ILE A 269 -26.42 4.10 13.36
CA ILE A 269 -25.76 5.38 13.63
C ILE A 269 -24.98 5.19 14.93
N PRO A 270 -23.63 5.26 14.91
CA PRO A 270 -22.80 5.08 16.10
C PRO A 270 -23.12 6.13 17.19
N GLU A 271 -22.93 5.79 18.46
CA GLU A 271 -22.98 6.79 19.54
C GLU A 271 -21.75 7.72 19.52
N GLY A 272 -20.59 7.20 19.09
CA GLY A 272 -19.37 7.96 18.99
C GLY A 272 -19.34 8.88 17.78
N ILE A 273 -18.95 10.14 17.98
CA ILE A 273 -18.90 11.17 16.91
C ILE A 273 -17.53 11.32 16.25
N ASN A 274 -16.49 10.70 16.83
CA ASN A 274 -15.09 10.80 16.36
C ASN A 274 -14.63 9.49 15.71
N LEU A 275 -15.50 8.88 14.90
CA LEU A 275 -15.14 7.68 14.18
C LEU A 275 -14.61 8.04 12.80
N ASP A 276 -13.46 7.48 12.49
CA ASP A 276 -12.98 7.33 11.12
C ASP A 276 -13.54 6.02 10.51
N ILE A 277 -13.16 5.70 9.28
CA ILE A 277 -13.66 4.49 8.59
C ILE A 277 -13.35 3.21 9.37
N GLY A 278 -12.16 3.10 10.00
CA GLY A 278 -11.80 1.95 10.82
C GLY A 278 -12.69 1.79 12.07
N GLY A 279 -13.08 2.91 12.71
CA GLY A 279 -14.06 2.92 13.80
C GLY A 279 -15.43 2.44 13.33
N CYS A 280 -15.90 2.91 12.18
CA CYS A 280 -17.17 2.46 11.60
C CYS A 280 -17.14 0.97 11.26
N TRP A 281 -16.02 0.44 10.77
CA TRP A 281 -15.83 -1.00 10.56
C TRP A 281 -15.98 -1.77 11.88
N ASN A 282 -15.39 -1.29 12.99
CA ASN A 282 -15.51 -1.92 14.29
C ASN A 282 -16.97 -1.94 14.77
N GLU A 283 -17.71 -0.85 14.62
CA GLU A 283 -19.15 -0.82 14.93
C GLU A 283 -19.91 -1.92 14.15
N GLY A 284 -19.64 -2.06 12.86
CA GLY A 284 -20.27 -3.08 12.02
C GLY A 284 -19.91 -4.51 12.40
N VAL A 285 -18.62 -4.81 12.62
CA VAL A 285 -18.18 -6.20 12.94
C VAL A 285 -18.55 -6.61 14.36
N HIS A 286 -18.67 -5.66 15.30
CA HIS A 286 -19.10 -5.94 16.67
C HIS A 286 -20.61 -5.93 16.85
N HIS A 287 -21.38 -5.52 15.85
CA HIS A 287 -22.83 -5.59 15.93
C HIS A 287 -23.30 -7.02 16.22
N VAL A 288 -24.32 -7.17 17.11
CA VAL A 288 -24.82 -8.47 17.57
C VAL A 288 -25.31 -9.38 16.43
N ASP A 289 -25.89 -8.80 15.40
CA ASP A 289 -26.37 -9.52 14.20
C ASP A 289 -25.30 -9.62 13.08
N CYS A 290 -24.06 -9.23 13.33
CA CYS A 290 -22.98 -9.43 12.34
C CYS A 290 -22.76 -10.91 12.08
N GLY A 291 -22.71 -11.29 10.80
CA GLY A 291 -22.58 -12.67 10.35
C GLY A 291 -21.18 -13.25 10.58
N ARG A 292 -21.07 -14.55 10.28
CA ARG A 292 -19.80 -15.32 10.37
C ARG A 292 -18.70 -14.69 9.54
N PHE A 293 -19.04 -14.14 8.38
CA PHE A 293 -18.14 -13.43 7.48
C PHE A 293 -18.61 -11.99 7.31
N ALA A 294 -17.73 -11.04 7.63
CA ALA A 294 -17.93 -9.61 7.37
C ALA A 294 -17.33 -9.25 6.02
N VAL A 295 -18.12 -8.74 5.09
CA VAL A 295 -17.72 -8.46 3.71
C VAL A 295 -17.83 -6.97 3.41
N GLN A 296 -16.78 -6.39 2.85
CA GLN A 296 -16.73 -4.98 2.47
C GLN A 296 -17.63 -4.67 1.29
N LEU A 297 -18.28 -3.50 1.37
CA LEU A 297 -18.73 -2.74 0.22
C LEU A 297 -18.55 -1.24 0.54
N ASP A 298 -17.88 -0.49 -0.32
CA ASP A 298 -17.74 0.94 -0.16
C ASP A 298 -19.02 1.65 -0.61
N SER A 299 -19.33 2.79 0.00
CA SER A 299 -20.60 3.49 -0.18
C SER A 299 -20.81 4.12 -1.56
N ASP A 300 -19.80 4.10 -2.41
CA ASP A 300 -19.79 4.61 -3.78
C ASP A 300 -19.48 3.53 -4.83
N ASP A 301 -19.32 2.27 -4.42
CA ASP A 301 -19.00 1.12 -5.26
C ASP A 301 -20.15 0.11 -5.33
N ILE A 302 -19.99 -0.93 -6.16
CA ILE A 302 -20.97 -2.02 -6.29
C ILE A 302 -20.29 -3.38 -6.52
N TYR A 303 -20.95 -4.47 -6.19
CA TYR A 303 -20.54 -5.81 -6.60
C TYR A 303 -20.73 -6.03 -8.11
N SER A 304 -19.90 -6.84 -8.72
CA SER A 304 -19.94 -7.09 -10.18
C SER A 304 -21.18 -7.85 -10.63
N ASP A 305 -21.69 -8.74 -9.79
CA ASP A 305 -22.89 -9.55 -10.06
C ASP A 305 -23.58 -10.00 -8.76
N GLU A 306 -24.71 -10.68 -8.90
CA GLU A 306 -25.54 -11.17 -7.79
C GLU A 306 -24.93 -12.37 -7.04
N ASN A 307 -23.80 -12.94 -7.48
CA ASN A 307 -23.17 -14.12 -6.90
C ASN A 307 -21.85 -13.81 -6.18
N THR A 308 -21.50 -12.54 -6.04
CA THR A 308 -20.24 -12.13 -5.39
C THR A 308 -20.10 -12.70 -3.98
N LEU A 309 -21.12 -12.61 -3.14
CA LEU A 309 -21.08 -13.17 -1.79
C LEU A 309 -20.93 -14.71 -1.81
N GLN A 310 -21.58 -15.40 -2.75
CA GLN A 310 -21.44 -16.86 -2.88
C GLN A 310 -20.01 -17.25 -3.24
N LYS A 311 -19.36 -16.51 -4.14
CA LYS A 311 -17.95 -16.73 -4.52
C LYS A 311 -17.04 -16.58 -3.30
N ILE A 312 -17.23 -15.52 -2.52
CA ILE A 312 -16.45 -15.25 -1.29
C ILE A 312 -16.63 -16.37 -0.26
N VAL A 313 -17.88 -16.76 0.04
CA VAL A 313 -18.18 -17.83 1.01
C VAL A 313 -17.59 -19.16 0.57
N ASN A 314 -17.63 -19.47 -0.73
CA ASN A 314 -17.01 -20.69 -1.26
C ASN A 314 -15.50 -20.75 -1.01
N VAL A 315 -14.79 -19.61 -1.12
CA VAL A 315 -13.35 -19.54 -0.80
C VAL A 315 -13.13 -19.76 0.68
N PHE A 316 -13.86 -19.09 1.56
CA PHE A 316 -13.75 -19.32 3.02
C PHE A 316 -13.93 -20.81 3.37
N ARG A 317 -15.00 -21.44 2.87
CA ARG A 317 -15.30 -22.86 3.13
C ARG A 317 -14.24 -23.80 2.60
N LYS A 318 -13.73 -23.54 1.40
CA LYS A 318 -12.70 -24.36 0.74
C LYS A 318 -11.33 -24.21 1.38
N GLU A 319 -10.92 -22.99 1.70
CA GLU A 319 -9.56 -22.68 2.12
C GLU A 319 -9.42 -22.55 3.64
N LYS A 320 -10.54 -22.48 4.36
CA LYS A 320 -10.58 -22.31 5.83
C LYS A 320 -9.65 -21.21 6.30
N CYS A 321 -9.76 -20.04 5.65
CA CYS A 321 -8.91 -18.86 5.84
C CYS A 321 -9.58 -17.80 6.72
N ALA A 322 -8.80 -16.84 7.21
CA ALA A 322 -9.32 -15.75 8.05
C ALA A 322 -9.77 -14.51 7.24
N MET A 323 -9.28 -14.38 6.02
CA MET A 323 -9.56 -13.27 5.13
C MET A 323 -9.68 -13.78 3.70
N VAL A 324 -10.55 -13.16 2.90
CA VAL A 324 -10.61 -13.35 1.45
C VAL A 324 -10.46 -11.98 0.79
N ILE A 325 -9.60 -11.91 -0.21
CA ILE A 325 -9.36 -10.71 -1.00
C ILE A 325 -9.81 -10.97 -2.43
N GLY A 326 -10.69 -10.10 -2.93
CA GLY A 326 -11.17 -10.11 -4.30
C GLY A 326 -10.31 -9.29 -5.26
N SER A 327 -10.79 -9.23 -6.49
CA SER A 327 -10.28 -8.38 -7.56
C SER A 327 -11.40 -7.46 -8.04
N TYR A 328 -11.02 -6.33 -8.66
CA TYR A 328 -12.01 -5.32 -9.04
C TYR A 328 -11.72 -4.71 -10.41
N LYS A 329 -12.76 -4.10 -10.98
CA LYS A 329 -12.66 -3.27 -12.18
C LYS A 329 -12.70 -1.81 -11.78
N LEU A 330 -11.82 -1.02 -12.37
CA LEU A 330 -11.85 0.45 -12.29
C LEU A 330 -12.75 0.97 -13.40
N THR A 331 -13.75 1.77 -13.04
CA THR A 331 -14.66 2.40 -13.99
C THR A 331 -15.01 3.83 -13.57
N ASP A 332 -15.57 4.59 -14.51
CA ASP A 332 -16.34 5.78 -14.18
C ASP A 332 -17.79 5.39 -13.78
N PHE A 333 -18.65 6.38 -13.52
CA PHE A 333 -20.06 6.15 -13.19
C PHE A 333 -20.92 5.66 -14.36
N GLN A 334 -20.42 5.74 -15.58
CA GLN A 334 -21.04 5.19 -16.79
C GLN A 334 -20.53 3.78 -17.07
N TYR A 335 -19.76 3.18 -16.14
CA TYR A 335 -19.13 1.87 -16.26
C TYR A 335 -18.09 1.77 -17.39
N ASN A 336 -17.58 2.89 -17.91
CA ASN A 336 -16.46 2.88 -18.84
C ASN A 336 -15.18 2.50 -18.08
N PRO A 337 -14.36 1.56 -18.61
CA PRO A 337 -13.13 1.18 -17.96
C PRO A 337 -12.14 2.34 -17.88
N ILE A 338 -11.49 2.49 -16.70
CA ILE A 338 -10.38 3.42 -16.46
C ILE A 338 -9.10 2.60 -16.39
N PRO A 339 -8.00 2.98 -17.07
CA PRO A 339 -6.73 2.28 -16.95
C PRO A 339 -6.24 2.15 -15.50
N PRO A 340 -5.62 1.00 -15.13
CA PRO A 340 -5.30 -0.17 -15.96
C PRO A 340 -6.49 -1.13 -16.20
N GLY A 341 -7.68 -0.84 -15.73
CA GLY A 341 -8.90 -1.59 -15.96
C GLY A 341 -9.17 -2.61 -14.86
N ILE A 342 -8.57 -3.80 -14.91
CA ILE A 342 -8.72 -4.83 -13.89
C ILE A 342 -7.54 -4.78 -12.94
N ILE A 343 -7.83 -4.75 -11.64
CA ILE A 343 -6.86 -4.85 -10.56
C ILE A 343 -7.07 -6.22 -9.89
N ASP A 344 -6.19 -7.17 -10.19
CA ASP A 344 -6.29 -8.55 -9.70
C ASP A 344 -5.25 -8.88 -8.61
N HIS A 345 -4.37 -7.95 -8.32
CA HIS A 345 -3.33 -8.09 -7.28
C HIS A 345 -2.54 -9.40 -7.39
N ARG A 346 -2.14 -9.78 -8.61
CA ARG A 346 -1.32 -10.97 -8.84
C ARG A 346 0.14 -10.80 -8.42
N GLU A 347 0.56 -9.57 -8.10
CA GLU A 347 1.81 -9.31 -7.36
C GLU A 347 1.75 -9.87 -5.94
N TRP A 348 0.58 -10.21 -5.46
CA TRP A 348 0.32 -10.91 -4.23
C TRP A 348 0.07 -12.39 -4.53
N THR A 349 1.08 -13.24 -4.41
CA THR A 349 0.92 -14.68 -4.63
C THR A 349 0.40 -15.38 -3.38
N LYS A 350 -0.26 -16.51 -3.58
CA LYS A 350 -0.80 -17.31 -2.47
C LYS A 350 0.33 -17.92 -1.62
N GLU A 351 1.42 -18.27 -2.26
CA GLU A 351 2.57 -18.93 -1.66
C GLU A 351 3.42 -17.99 -0.81
N ASN A 352 3.49 -16.71 -1.17
CA ASN A 352 4.32 -15.70 -0.50
C ASN A 352 3.57 -14.39 -0.23
N GLY A 353 2.28 -14.33 -0.47
CA GLY A 353 1.47 -13.11 -0.33
C GLY A 353 1.53 -12.51 1.07
N PHE A 354 1.55 -13.35 2.11
CA PHE A 354 1.64 -12.91 3.50
C PHE A 354 2.96 -12.20 3.84
N ASN A 355 4.08 -12.48 3.15
CA ASN A 355 5.31 -11.72 3.22
C ASN A 355 5.27 -10.52 2.27
N ASN A 356 4.84 -10.74 1.02
CA ASN A 356 4.79 -9.71 0.00
C ASN A 356 3.79 -8.57 0.33
N ALA A 357 2.80 -8.84 1.17
CA ALA A 357 1.89 -7.84 1.73
C ALA A 357 2.59 -6.62 2.34
N LEU A 358 3.77 -6.80 2.92
CA LEU A 358 4.58 -5.69 3.44
C LEU A 358 5.14 -4.79 2.34
N ARG A 359 5.35 -5.31 1.12
CA ARG A 359 5.91 -4.55 0.00
C ARG A 359 4.86 -3.73 -0.73
N ILE A 360 3.67 -4.28 -0.90
CA ILE A 360 2.59 -3.65 -1.69
C ILE A 360 1.85 -2.57 -0.91
N ASN A 361 1.14 -1.70 -1.63
CA ASN A 361 0.50 -0.53 -1.02
C ASN A 361 -1.01 -0.69 -0.73
N GLY A 362 -1.60 -1.82 -1.11
CA GLY A 362 -3.01 -2.14 -0.87
C GLY A 362 -3.29 -3.63 -1.06
N LEU A 363 -4.39 -4.11 -0.49
CA LEU A 363 -4.73 -5.54 -0.47
C LEU A 363 -5.82 -5.94 -1.48
N GLY A 364 -6.36 -5.01 -2.25
CA GLY A 364 -7.44 -5.27 -3.19
C GLY A 364 -8.83 -5.07 -2.59
N ALA A 365 -9.87 -5.32 -3.42
CA ALA A 365 -11.29 -5.20 -3.04
C ALA A 365 -12.12 -6.27 -3.77
N PRO A 366 -13.25 -6.73 -3.19
CA PRO A 366 -13.65 -6.49 -1.81
C PRO A 366 -12.81 -7.32 -0.83
N ARG A 367 -12.70 -6.87 0.40
CA ARG A 367 -12.11 -7.61 1.50
C ARG A 367 -13.21 -8.26 2.33
N ALA A 368 -13.01 -9.50 2.69
CA ALA A 368 -13.92 -10.23 3.56
C ALA A 368 -13.15 -10.87 4.71
N PHE A 369 -13.72 -10.87 5.89
CA PHE A 369 -13.07 -11.28 7.12
C PHE A 369 -13.88 -12.33 7.86
N PHE A 370 -13.21 -13.33 8.43
CA PHE A 370 -13.83 -14.21 9.42
C PHE A 370 -14.04 -13.43 10.72
N THR A 371 -15.30 -13.17 11.05
CA THR A 371 -15.70 -12.26 12.13
C THR A 371 -15.02 -12.54 13.47
N PRO A 372 -14.86 -13.78 13.96
CA PRO A 372 -14.15 -14.02 15.22
C PRO A 372 -12.69 -13.56 15.24
N ILE A 373 -12.01 -13.61 14.10
CA ILE A 373 -10.61 -13.16 14.01
C ILE A 373 -10.56 -11.64 13.96
N ILE A 374 -11.36 -10.99 13.11
CA ILE A 374 -11.31 -9.53 13.00
C ILE A 374 -11.80 -8.82 14.28
N ARG A 375 -12.73 -9.42 15.03
CA ARG A 375 -13.13 -8.94 16.36
C ARG A 375 -12.01 -8.95 17.40
N LYS A 376 -11.06 -9.90 17.29
CA LYS A 376 -9.89 -9.94 18.18
C LYS A 376 -8.83 -8.91 17.79
N ILE A 377 -8.66 -8.68 16.49
CA ILE A 377 -7.64 -7.76 15.94
C ILE A 377 -8.12 -6.31 16.07
N ASN A 378 -9.36 -6.05 15.67
CA ASN A 378 -9.96 -4.74 15.43
C ASN A 378 -9.27 -3.94 14.31
N PHE A 379 -10.01 -3.00 13.75
CA PHE A 379 -9.45 -2.01 12.84
C PHE A 379 -8.93 -0.81 13.65
N PRO A 380 -7.76 -0.25 13.34
CA PRO A 380 -7.39 1.04 13.90
C PRO A 380 -8.39 2.12 13.47
N ASN A 381 -8.75 3.01 14.38
CA ASN A 381 -9.68 4.11 14.08
C ASN A 381 -8.95 5.22 13.33
N VAL A 382 -8.76 5.03 12.05
CA VAL A 382 -8.09 5.94 11.11
C VAL A 382 -8.87 6.01 9.81
N SER A 383 -8.66 7.10 9.06
CA SER A 383 -9.35 7.35 7.79
C SER A 383 -8.68 6.71 6.57
N TYR A 384 -7.52 6.06 6.75
CA TYR A 384 -6.77 5.43 5.64
C TYR A 384 -5.80 4.37 6.16
N GLY A 385 -5.83 3.17 5.56
CA GLY A 385 -4.91 2.07 5.88
C GLY A 385 -5.33 1.19 7.06
N GLU A 386 -6.57 1.33 7.55
CA GLU A 386 -7.18 0.51 8.60
C GLU A 386 -7.29 -0.97 8.17
N ASP A 387 -7.69 -1.18 6.93
CA ASP A 387 -7.81 -2.48 6.28
C ASP A 387 -6.45 -3.13 6.04
N TYR A 388 -5.47 -2.32 5.64
CA TYR A 388 -4.09 -2.76 5.45
C TYR A 388 -3.47 -3.21 6.77
N ALA A 389 -3.67 -2.47 7.86
CA ALA A 389 -3.21 -2.84 9.20
C ALA A 389 -3.84 -4.17 9.66
N ALA A 390 -5.15 -4.33 9.49
CA ALA A 390 -5.87 -5.56 9.82
C ALA A 390 -5.38 -6.75 8.98
N GLY A 391 -5.20 -6.55 7.67
CA GLY A 391 -4.70 -7.58 6.77
C GLY A 391 -3.28 -8.03 7.09
N LEU A 392 -2.37 -7.12 7.44
CA LEU A 392 -1.02 -7.48 7.90
C LEU A 392 -1.07 -8.30 9.20
N ALA A 393 -1.89 -7.90 10.17
CA ALA A 393 -2.06 -8.66 11.41
C ALA A 393 -2.62 -10.07 11.17
N ILE A 394 -3.59 -10.23 10.25
CA ILE A 394 -4.12 -11.52 9.83
C ILE A 394 -3.02 -12.35 9.15
N SER A 395 -2.27 -11.75 8.23
CA SER A 395 -1.25 -12.44 7.42
C SER A 395 -0.15 -13.11 8.26
N ARG A 396 0.02 -12.66 9.50
CA ARG A 396 1.04 -13.17 10.42
C ARG A 396 0.78 -14.60 10.86
N TYR A 397 -0.50 -14.96 11.06
CA TYR A 397 -0.89 -16.23 11.67
C TYR A 397 -1.91 -17.02 10.87
N GLN A 398 -2.56 -16.41 9.88
CA GLN A 398 -3.74 -16.97 9.26
C GLN A 398 -3.62 -16.97 7.73
N LYS A 399 -4.28 -17.95 7.09
CA LYS A 399 -4.40 -18.04 5.65
C LYS A 399 -5.25 -16.89 5.11
N ILE A 400 -4.89 -16.41 3.92
CA ILE A 400 -5.66 -15.43 3.13
C ILE A 400 -6.04 -16.07 1.81
N GLY A 401 -7.33 -16.19 1.56
CA GLY A 401 -7.88 -16.67 0.30
C GLY A 401 -7.92 -15.57 -0.78
N ARG A 402 -7.92 -15.98 -2.06
CA ARG A 402 -7.86 -15.05 -3.19
C ARG A 402 -8.92 -15.36 -4.24
N ILE A 403 -9.52 -14.29 -4.80
CA ILE A 403 -10.39 -14.36 -5.97
C ILE A 403 -9.81 -13.43 -7.03
N TYR A 404 -9.26 -14.00 -8.09
CA TYR A 404 -8.63 -13.24 -9.19
C TYR A 404 -9.64 -12.78 -10.25
N GLU A 405 -10.82 -13.39 -10.28
CA GLU A 405 -11.94 -12.89 -11.07
C GLU A 405 -12.43 -11.55 -10.49
N PRO A 406 -12.65 -10.50 -11.30
CA PRO A 406 -13.18 -9.25 -10.78
C PRO A 406 -14.61 -9.40 -10.30
N ILE A 407 -14.81 -9.32 -9.00
CA ILE A 407 -16.10 -9.46 -8.31
C ILE A 407 -16.62 -8.14 -7.73
N TYR A 408 -15.95 -7.04 -8.05
CA TYR A 408 -16.22 -5.72 -7.50
C TYR A 408 -16.00 -4.66 -8.58
N ILE A 409 -16.76 -3.58 -8.57
CA ILE A 409 -16.64 -2.44 -9.48
C ILE A 409 -16.32 -1.22 -8.61
N CYS A 410 -15.09 -0.75 -8.72
CA CYS A 410 -14.61 0.46 -8.07
C CYS A 410 -14.84 1.65 -9.00
N ARG A 411 -15.71 2.58 -8.58
CA ARG A 411 -16.13 3.73 -9.39
C ARG A 411 -15.33 4.97 -9.02
N ARG A 412 -14.59 5.51 -9.99
CA ARG A 412 -13.75 6.69 -9.79
C ARG A 412 -14.49 7.98 -10.15
N TRP A 413 -14.42 8.94 -9.25
CA TRP A 413 -15.02 10.26 -9.40
C TRP A 413 -14.37 11.28 -8.47
N GLU A 414 -14.71 12.56 -8.62
CA GLU A 414 -14.18 13.65 -7.81
C GLU A 414 -14.48 13.55 -6.31
N GLY A 415 -15.49 12.80 -5.92
CA GLY A 415 -15.87 12.58 -4.52
C GLY A 415 -15.18 11.41 -3.83
N ASN A 416 -14.32 10.63 -4.50
CA ASN A 416 -13.53 9.61 -3.82
C ASN A 416 -12.57 10.24 -2.81
N SER A 417 -12.42 9.61 -1.65
CA SER A 417 -11.56 10.13 -0.56
C SER A 417 -10.07 10.16 -0.90
N ASP A 418 -9.66 9.40 -1.90
CA ASP A 418 -8.29 9.31 -2.42
C ASP A 418 -8.09 10.03 -3.76
N SER A 419 -9.09 10.81 -4.24
CA SER A 419 -8.98 11.65 -5.42
C SER A 419 -8.33 12.99 -5.06
N PHE A 420 -7.38 13.45 -5.89
CA PHE A 420 -6.74 14.76 -5.77
C PHE A 420 -6.14 15.05 -4.38
N LEU A 421 -5.43 14.07 -3.81
CA LEU A 421 -4.73 14.28 -2.55
C LEU A 421 -3.66 15.37 -2.70
N SER A 422 -3.57 16.28 -1.72
CA SER A 422 -2.40 17.15 -1.61
C SER A 422 -1.17 16.32 -1.23
N ILE A 423 0.03 16.77 -1.62
CA ILE A 423 1.32 16.12 -1.26
C ILE A 423 1.39 15.86 0.26
N GLY A 424 0.99 16.84 1.08
CA GLY A 424 1.01 16.69 2.54
C GLY A 424 0.08 15.57 3.04
N LYS A 425 -1.11 15.41 2.44
CA LYS A 425 -2.05 14.35 2.83
C LYS A 425 -1.57 12.98 2.36
N GLU A 426 -1.05 12.89 1.14
CA GLU A 426 -0.44 11.67 0.61
C GLU A 426 0.75 11.22 1.47
N ASN A 427 1.63 12.16 1.82
CA ASN A 427 2.75 11.92 2.72
C ASN A 427 2.29 11.40 4.09
N THR A 428 1.24 11.98 4.67
CA THR A 428 0.67 11.52 5.93
C THR A 428 0.21 10.06 5.85
N TYR A 429 -0.47 9.68 4.77
CA TYR A 429 -0.95 8.33 4.55
C TYR A 429 0.19 7.33 4.31
N ASN A 430 1.15 7.70 3.48
CA ASN A 430 2.32 6.88 3.20
C ASN A 430 3.20 6.69 4.46
N PHE A 431 3.43 7.75 5.22
CA PHE A 431 4.16 7.69 6.48
C PHE A 431 3.48 6.76 7.49
N TYR A 432 2.16 6.85 7.63
CA TYR A 432 1.39 5.97 8.50
C TYR A 432 1.49 4.50 8.06
N LYS A 433 1.34 4.19 6.78
CA LYS A 433 1.52 2.82 6.27
C LYS A 433 2.93 2.29 6.48
N ASP A 434 3.96 3.11 6.27
CA ASP A 434 5.33 2.73 6.55
C ASP A 434 5.55 2.46 8.05
N LYS A 435 4.85 3.21 8.93
CA LYS A 435 4.86 2.95 10.37
C LYS A 435 4.20 1.63 10.74
N ILE A 436 3.07 1.29 10.13
CA ILE A 436 2.41 -0.02 10.30
C ILE A 436 3.36 -1.14 9.88
N ARG A 437 4.02 -1.01 8.72
CA ARG A 437 5.02 -1.98 8.24
C ARG A 437 6.19 -2.12 9.20
N THR A 438 6.67 -1.00 9.75
CA THR A 438 7.74 -1.00 10.76
C THR A 438 7.34 -1.85 11.97
N LEU A 439 6.15 -1.63 12.51
CA LEU A 439 5.64 -2.40 13.65
C LEU A 439 5.50 -3.88 13.30
N GLU A 440 4.97 -4.19 12.12
CA GLU A 440 4.82 -5.56 11.67
C GLU A 440 6.17 -6.28 11.50
N ILE A 441 7.18 -5.63 10.91
CA ILE A 441 8.54 -6.18 10.79
C ILE A 441 9.12 -6.49 12.18
N LEU A 442 9.00 -5.56 13.13
CA LEU A 442 9.49 -5.75 14.50
C LEU A 442 8.80 -6.92 15.20
N ILE A 443 7.47 -7.06 15.05
CA ILE A 443 6.73 -8.20 15.59
C ILE A 443 7.22 -9.51 15.00
N ARG A 444 7.40 -9.58 13.67
CA ARG A 444 7.91 -10.78 12.98
C ARG A 444 9.32 -11.16 13.44
N GLN A 445 10.18 -10.19 13.64
CA GLN A 445 11.52 -10.41 14.21
C GLN A 445 11.46 -10.99 15.61
N GLN A 446 10.56 -10.50 16.46
CA GLN A 446 10.35 -11.03 17.82
C GLN A 446 9.82 -12.46 17.80
N LEU A 447 8.85 -12.75 16.94
CA LEU A 447 8.31 -14.10 16.75
C LEU A 447 9.42 -15.09 16.34
N ASN A 448 10.21 -14.72 15.33
CA ASN A 448 11.30 -15.54 14.83
C ASN A 448 12.45 -15.70 15.85
N ALA A 449 12.59 -14.79 16.79
CA ALA A 449 13.54 -14.90 17.90
C ALA A 449 13.03 -15.76 19.07
N GLY A 450 11.82 -16.33 18.98
CA GLY A 450 11.24 -17.16 20.04
C GLY A 450 10.87 -16.38 21.30
N LYS A 451 10.56 -15.09 21.18
CA LYS A 451 10.24 -14.20 22.31
C LYS A 451 8.73 -14.03 22.57
N HIS A 452 7.90 -14.80 21.91
CA HIS A 452 6.46 -14.84 22.15
C HIS A 452 6.03 -16.25 22.56
N ASP A 453 5.74 -16.41 23.85
CA ASP A 453 4.92 -17.47 24.40
C ASP A 453 3.43 -17.07 24.32
#